data_ae4a6bccb539ca30aa89516f843986c0
#
_entry.id   ae4a6bccb539ca30aa89516f843986c0
#
_cell.length_a   1.000
_cell.length_b   1.000
_cell.length_c   1.000
_cell.angle_alpha   90.00
_cell.angle_beta   90.00
_cell.angle_gamma   90.00
#
_symmetry.space_group_name_H-M   'P 1'
#
loop_
_entity.id
_entity.type
_entity.pdbx_description
1 polymer ?
#
loop_
_entity_poly.entity_id
_entity_poly.type
_entity_poly.pdbx_seq_one_letter_code
_entity_poly.pdbx_strand_id
1 'polypeptide(L)'
;MIHSELKKFVEIVIIPEYEAFDKAHDSEHVRRVIQNSLTIAADYDVDINMVYAIAAYHDLGLKYGRDGHEKASGTILREDKRLAAWFSEEQIQIMAEAAEDHRASSKKSPRSLYGKIISEADRDLEYITIMKRTLHYSLANFPEMNCDEHFERSFSHMKEKYGIGGYMKLCLQTKKNQEALAFLQEKLENKNVVREDFQGVFAELTAK
;
A
#
# COMPACT_ATOMS: atom_id res chain seq x y z
N MET A 1 20.16 1.40 -13.01
CA MET A 1 20.25 0.00 -12.51
C MET A 1 20.44 0.07 -11.00
N ILE A 2 19.74 -0.75 -10.21
CA ILE A 2 19.90 -0.76 -8.75
C ILE A 2 21.32 -1.24 -8.36
N HIS A 3 21.92 -0.57 -7.40
CA HIS A 3 23.24 -0.92 -6.88
C HIS A 3 23.20 -2.33 -6.26
N SER A 4 24.13 -3.20 -6.65
CA SER A 4 24.12 -4.65 -6.29
C SER A 4 24.17 -4.89 -4.79
N GLU A 5 25.01 -4.15 -4.06
CA GLU A 5 25.15 -4.31 -2.61
C GLU A 5 23.92 -3.77 -1.86
N LEU A 6 23.30 -2.69 -2.33
CA LEU A 6 22.04 -2.20 -1.79
C LEU A 6 20.93 -3.23 -1.98
N LYS A 7 20.83 -3.81 -3.18
CA LYS A 7 19.85 -4.88 -3.47
C LYS A 7 20.05 -6.06 -2.54
N LYS A 8 21.30 -6.54 -2.39
CA LYS A 8 21.64 -7.66 -1.49
C LYS A 8 21.28 -7.33 -0.04
N PHE A 9 21.58 -6.12 0.42
CA PHE A 9 21.24 -5.66 1.75
C PHE A 9 19.73 -5.68 1.99
N VAL A 10 18.95 -5.11 1.08
CA VAL A 10 17.49 -5.09 1.20
C VAL A 10 16.91 -6.52 1.20
N GLU A 11 17.36 -7.39 0.30
CA GLU A 11 16.84 -8.76 0.20
C GLU A 11 17.17 -9.63 1.42
N ILE A 12 18.33 -9.43 2.04
CA ILE A 12 18.79 -10.28 3.15
C ILE A 12 18.39 -9.71 4.52
N VAL A 13 18.27 -8.38 4.63
CA VAL A 13 18.10 -7.74 5.94
C VAL A 13 16.74 -7.10 6.11
N ILE A 14 16.21 -6.43 5.08
CA ILE A 14 14.99 -5.62 5.22
C ILE A 14 13.74 -6.44 4.92
N ILE A 15 13.70 -7.14 3.78
CA ILE A 15 12.52 -7.91 3.39
C ILE A 15 12.14 -8.99 4.41
N PRO A 16 13.07 -9.72 5.06
CA PRO A 16 12.70 -10.68 6.09
C PRO A 16 11.97 -10.10 7.32
N GLU A 17 12.13 -8.80 7.61
CA GLU A 17 11.39 -8.17 8.72
C GLU A 17 9.87 -8.19 8.49
N TYR A 18 9.41 -8.26 7.23
CA TYR A 18 8.00 -8.33 6.85
C TYR A 18 7.34 -9.68 7.15
N GLU A 19 8.09 -10.74 7.40
CA GLU A 19 7.55 -12.06 7.78
C GLU A 19 6.82 -12.04 9.13
N ALA A 20 7.10 -11.05 9.96
CA ALA A 20 6.45 -10.84 11.26
C ALA A 20 5.11 -10.08 11.16
N PHE A 21 4.76 -9.56 9.97
CA PHE A 21 3.56 -8.73 9.78
C PHE A 21 2.36 -9.57 9.33
N ASP A 22 1.18 -8.94 9.28
CA ASP A 22 -0.02 -9.59 8.79
C ASP A 22 0.05 -9.86 7.27
N LYS A 23 -0.81 -10.77 6.78
CA LYS A 23 -0.85 -11.15 5.35
C LYS A 23 -1.10 -9.99 4.38
N ALA A 24 -1.59 -8.85 4.85
CA ALA A 24 -1.80 -7.69 4.00
C ALA A 24 -0.52 -6.87 3.78
N HIS A 25 0.48 -7.08 4.64
CA HIS A 25 1.74 -6.33 4.66
C HIS A 25 2.96 -7.28 4.75
N ASP A 26 2.87 -8.45 4.16
CA ASP A 26 3.90 -9.47 4.15
C ASP A 26 5.03 -9.18 3.12
N SER A 27 5.95 -10.13 2.99
CA SER A 27 7.07 -10.03 2.04
C SER A 27 6.61 -9.96 0.57
N GLU A 28 5.45 -10.51 0.21
CA GLU A 28 4.90 -10.41 -1.14
C GLU A 28 4.38 -8.99 -1.42
N HIS A 29 3.73 -8.37 -0.42
CA HIS A 29 3.29 -6.98 -0.51
C HIS A 29 4.47 -6.04 -0.78
N VAL A 30 5.52 -6.08 0.04
CA VAL A 30 6.66 -5.17 -0.14
C VAL A 30 7.37 -5.39 -1.48
N ARG A 31 7.51 -6.63 -1.95
CA ARG A 31 8.07 -6.93 -3.28
C ARG A 31 7.22 -6.33 -4.40
N ARG A 32 5.89 -6.42 -4.28
CA ARG A 32 4.96 -5.81 -5.24
C ARG A 32 5.07 -4.28 -5.23
N VAL A 33 5.17 -3.66 -4.06
CA VAL A 33 5.36 -2.19 -3.95
C VAL A 33 6.70 -1.78 -4.55
N ILE A 34 7.78 -2.51 -4.30
CA ILE A 34 9.08 -2.27 -4.94
C ILE A 34 8.94 -2.32 -6.46
N GLN A 35 8.37 -3.39 -7.01
CA GLN A 35 8.22 -3.55 -8.47
C GLN A 35 7.37 -2.43 -9.08
N ASN A 36 6.24 -2.09 -8.47
CA ASN A 36 5.38 -1.00 -8.91
C ASN A 36 6.12 0.35 -8.86
N SER A 37 6.84 0.62 -7.76
CA SER A 37 7.60 1.87 -7.59
C SER A 37 8.67 2.03 -8.68
N LEU A 38 9.41 0.97 -9.00
CA LEU A 38 10.41 0.99 -10.05
C LEU A 38 9.78 1.17 -11.44
N THR A 39 8.62 0.56 -11.68
CA THR A 39 7.87 0.73 -12.93
C THR A 39 7.41 2.18 -13.11
N ILE A 40 6.85 2.79 -12.07
CA ILE A 40 6.42 4.19 -12.10
C ILE A 40 7.63 5.12 -12.25
N ALA A 41 8.71 4.86 -11.51
CA ALA A 41 9.92 5.69 -11.51
C ALA A 41 10.61 5.77 -12.89
N ALA A 42 10.38 4.78 -13.78
CA ALA A 42 10.96 4.78 -15.12
C ALA A 42 10.52 5.98 -16.00
N ASP A 43 9.39 6.61 -15.67
CA ASP A 43 8.85 7.76 -16.39
C ASP A 43 9.31 9.12 -15.79
N TYR A 44 10.16 9.09 -14.75
CA TYR A 44 10.57 10.29 -14.01
C TYR A 44 12.08 10.37 -13.82
N ASP A 45 12.58 11.58 -13.72
CA ASP A 45 13.99 11.86 -13.39
C ASP A 45 14.18 11.78 -11.85
N VAL A 46 14.41 10.56 -11.36
CA VAL A 46 14.62 10.26 -9.92
C VAL A 46 15.74 9.24 -9.73
N ASP A 47 16.39 9.28 -8.58
CA ASP A 47 17.34 8.23 -8.21
C ASP A 47 16.60 6.93 -7.89
N ILE A 48 16.75 5.95 -8.78
CA ILE A 48 16.09 4.66 -8.69
C ILE A 48 16.54 3.84 -7.46
N ASN A 49 17.73 4.10 -6.91
CA ASN A 49 18.20 3.45 -5.69
C ASN A 49 17.46 3.99 -4.47
N MET A 50 17.18 5.31 -4.44
CA MET A 50 16.33 5.91 -3.41
C MET A 50 14.92 5.33 -3.49
N VAL A 51 14.31 5.28 -4.69
CA VAL A 51 12.96 4.69 -4.88
C VAL A 51 12.92 3.26 -4.37
N TYR A 52 13.92 2.44 -4.71
CA TYR A 52 14.02 1.04 -4.27
C TYR A 52 14.09 0.92 -2.75
N ALA A 53 14.96 1.70 -2.12
CA ALA A 53 15.12 1.67 -0.67
C ALA A 53 13.87 2.19 0.06
N ILE A 54 13.26 3.29 -0.39
CA ILE A 54 12.02 3.81 0.21
C ILE A 54 10.91 2.76 0.16
N ALA A 55 10.71 2.13 -1.01
CA ALA A 55 9.71 1.07 -1.17
C ALA A 55 9.95 -0.11 -0.23
N ALA A 56 11.23 -0.47 0.02
CA ALA A 56 11.57 -1.53 0.94
C ALA A 56 11.31 -1.19 2.42
N TYR A 57 11.36 0.09 2.78
CA TYR A 57 11.22 0.55 4.17
C TYR A 57 9.83 1.08 4.52
N HIS A 58 8.96 1.31 3.53
CA HIS A 58 7.74 2.12 3.70
C HIS A 58 6.82 1.67 4.84
N ASP A 59 6.75 0.38 5.09
CA ASP A 59 5.86 -0.24 6.09
C ASP A 59 6.58 -0.85 7.30
N LEU A 60 7.90 -0.71 7.43
CA LEU A 60 8.65 -1.27 8.58
C LEU A 60 8.16 -0.75 9.94
N GLY A 61 7.53 0.40 9.96
CA GLY A 61 6.93 0.97 11.17
C GLY A 61 5.77 0.15 11.74
N LEU A 62 5.18 -0.77 10.96
CA LEU A 62 4.12 -1.68 11.42
C LEU A 62 4.54 -2.54 12.61
N LYS A 63 5.85 -2.77 12.79
CA LYS A 63 6.36 -3.46 14.00
C LYS A 63 6.02 -2.76 15.32
N TYR A 64 5.67 -1.48 15.28
CA TYR A 64 5.24 -0.70 16.44
C TYR A 64 3.72 -0.53 16.51
N GLY A 65 2.98 -1.13 15.57
CA GLY A 65 1.53 -1.05 15.46
C GLY A 65 1.06 -0.24 14.27
N ARG A 66 -0.24 -0.33 13.99
CA ARG A 66 -0.82 0.25 12.77
C ARG A 66 -0.97 1.77 12.82
N ASP A 67 -1.18 2.33 14.01
CA ASP A 67 -1.34 3.77 14.17
C ASP A 67 0.01 4.49 14.13
N GLY A 68 0.18 5.38 13.15
CA GLY A 68 1.41 6.14 12.97
C GLY A 68 2.57 5.33 12.38
N HIS A 69 2.31 4.12 11.82
CA HIS A 69 3.36 3.30 11.21
C HIS A 69 4.15 4.04 10.13
N GLU A 70 3.50 4.93 9.39
CA GLU A 70 4.16 5.74 8.37
C GLU A 70 5.27 6.63 8.95
N LYS A 71 5.00 7.24 10.11
CA LYS A 71 6.00 8.05 10.83
C LYS A 71 7.12 7.19 11.41
N ALA A 72 6.74 6.05 11.97
CA ALA A 72 7.69 5.08 12.49
C ALA A 72 8.61 4.55 11.38
N SER A 73 8.08 4.28 10.18
CA SER A 73 8.88 3.88 9.00
C SER A 73 9.91 4.97 8.61
N GLY A 74 9.49 6.22 8.60
CA GLY A 74 10.41 7.35 8.36
C GLY A 74 11.50 7.45 9.44
N THR A 75 11.16 7.23 10.70
CA THR A 75 12.14 7.21 11.80
C THR A 75 13.15 6.07 11.63
N ILE A 76 12.66 4.85 11.35
CA ILE A 76 13.52 3.68 11.10
C ILE A 76 14.52 3.98 9.97
N LEU A 77 14.05 4.59 8.89
CA LEU A 77 14.88 4.91 7.74
C LEU A 77 15.96 5.95 8.09
N ARG A 78 15.65 6.99 8.86
CA ARG A 78 16.63 8.00 9.34
C ARG A 78 17.69 7.42 10.27
N GLU A 79 17.30 6.48 11.11
CA GLU A 79 18.16 5.92 12.14
C GLU A 79 19.03 4.77 11.64
N ASP A 80 18.74 4.21 10.47
CA ASP A 80 19.53 3.12 9.91
C ASP A 80 20.85 3.61 9.34
N LYS A 81 21.89 3.59 10.17
CA LYS A 81 23.25 4.02 9.82
C LYS A 81 23.87 3.30 8.63
N ARG A 82 23.36 2.12 8.30
CA ARG A 82 23.87 1.31 7.16
C ARG A 82 23.59 1.97 5.82
N LEU A 83 22.51 2.76 5.74
CA LEU A 83 22.13 3.50 4.52
C LEU A 83 23.18 4.54 4.10
N ALA A 84 23.98 5.04 5.02
CA ALA A 84 25.09 5.97 4.72
C ALA A 84 26.15 5.38 3.76
N ALA A 85 26.15 4.06 3.54
CA ALA A 85 27.00 3.44 2.53
C ALA A 85 26.59 3.80 1.09
N TRP A 86 25.34 4.22 0.87
CA TRP A 86 24.79 4.47 -0.48
C TRP A 86 24.17 5.86 -0.64
N PHE A 87 23.79 6.53 0.46
CA PHE A 87 23.02 7.76 0.43
C PHE A 87 23.61 8.82 1.37
N SER A 88 23.54 10.08 0.94
CA SER A 88 23.86 11.22 1.81
C SER A 88 22.78 11.43 2.87
N GLU A 89 23.09 12.21 3.91
CA GLU A 89 22.13 12.57 4.95
C GLU A 89 20.88 13.27 4.38
N GLU A 90 21.08 14.15 3.37
CA GLU A 90 19.99 14.83 2.70
C GLU A 90 19.09 13.84 1.93
N GLN A 91 19.69 12.89 1.21
CA GLN A 91 18.93 11.82 0.53
C GLN A 91 18.16 10.97 1.53
N ILE A 92 18.77 10.56 2.63
CA ILE A 92 18.11 9.79 3.70
C ILE A 92 16.93 10.56 4.27
N GLN A 93 17.05 11.88 4.47
CA GLN A 93 15.93 12.70 4.92
C GLN A 93 14.77 12.73 3.93
N ILE A 94 15.05 12.91 2.63
CA ILE A 94 14.03 12.87 1.56
C ILE A 94 13.35 11.49 1.52
N MET A 95 14.14 10.43 1.65
CA MET A 95 13.62 9.04 1.65
C MET A 95 12.70 8.79 2.84
N ALA A 96 13.08 9.25 4.03
CA ALA A 96 12.28 9.11 5.24
C ALA A 96 10.96 9.88 5.12
N GLU A 97 11.00 11.10 4.60
CA GLU A 97 9.79 11.89 4.34
C GLU A 97 8.87 11.23 3.31
N ALA A 98 9.43 10.58 2.29
CA ALA A 98 8.66 9.83 1.32
C ALA A 98 7.98 8.60 1.93
N ALA A 99 8.66 7.90 2.85
CA ALA A 99 8.07 6.80 3.61
C ALA A 99 6.94 7.28 4.53
N GLU A 100 7.08 8.45 5.17
CA GLU A 100 6.00 9.05 5.98
C GLU A 100 4.77 9.45 5.16
N ASP A 101 4.95 9.78 3.89
CA ASP A 101 3.91 10.32 3.02
C ASP A 101 3.09 9.24 2.27
N HIS A 102 3.45 7.95 2.39
CA HIS A 102 2.86 6.90 1.56
C HIS A 102 1.37 6.63 1.86
N ARG A 103 0.90 6.93 3.08
CA ARG A 103 -0.41 6.50 3.57
C ARG A 103 -1.58 7.09 2.78
N ALA A 104 -2.46 6.22 2.26
CA ALA A 104 -3.62 6.58 1.46
C ALA A 104 -4.62 7.52 2.15
N SER A 105 -4.78 7.39 3.47
CA SER A 105 -5.71 8.19 4.28
C SER A 105 -5.13 9.53 4.72
N SER A 106 -3.90 9.85 4.33
CA SER A 106 -3.30 11.17 4.63
C SER A 106 -4.12 12.27 3.95
N LYS A 107 -4.45 13.32 4.72
CA LYS A 107 -5.10 14.53 4.18
C LYS A 107 -4.11 15.45 3.45
N LYS A 108 -2.80 15.22 3.61
CA LYS A 108 -1.74 16.01 2.99
C LYS A 108 -1.22 15.30 1.75
N SER A 109 -0.94 16.05 0.71
CA SER A 109 -0.22 15.53 -0.45
C SER A 109 1.22 15.18 -0.07
N PRO A 110 1.81 14.12 -0.67
CA PRO A 110 3.22 13.81 -0.48
C PRO A 110 4.11 15.00 -0.81
N ARG A 111 5.14 15.22 0.03
CA ARG A 111 6.06 16.37 -0.03
C ARG A 111 6.98 16.35 -1.26
N SER A 112 7.29 15.17 -1.77
CA SER A 112 8.25 14.97 -2.87
C SER A 112 7.68 14.06 -3.95
N LEU A 113 8.35 14.03 -5.11
CA LEU A 113 8.05 13.08 -6.17
C LEU A 113 8.28 11.64 -5.69
N TYR A 114 9.28 11.40 -4.85
CA TYR A 114 9.50 10.09 -4.23
C TYR A 114 8.30 9.65 -3.40
N GLY A 115 7.78 10.51 -2.54
CA GLY A 115 6.57 10.23 -1.75
C GLY A 115 5.35 9.94 -2.63
N LYS A 116 5.19 10.66 -3.76
CA LYS A 116 4.11 10.41 -4.72
C LYS A 116 4.27 9.04 -5.39
N ILE A 117 5.49 8.66 -5.79
CA ILE A 117 5.77 7.36 -6.42
C ILE A 117 5.43 6.22 -5.45
N ILE A 118 5.91 6.28 -4.21
CA ILE A 118 5.65 5.23 -3.22
C ILE A 118 4.16 5.16 -2.87
N SER A 119 3.54 6.32 -2.61
CA SER A 119 2.11 6.41 -2.33
C SER A 119 1.27 5.82 -3.47
N GLU A 120 1.63 6.06 -4.71
CA GLU A 120 0.95 5.52 -5.89
C GLU A 120 1.20 4.03 -6.07
N ALA A 121 2.44 3.57 -5.83
CA ALA A 121 2.85 2.17 -5.97
C ALA A 121 2.20 1.24 -4.93
N ASP A 122 1.95 1.76 -3.72
CA ASP A 122 1.26 1.06 -2.64
C ASP A 122 -0.27 0.96 -2.86
N ARG A 123 -0.82 1.65 -3.87
CA ARG A 123 -2.25 1.52 -4.21
C ARG A 123 -2.54 0.15 -4.81
N ASP A 124 -3.23 -0.68 -4.04
CA ASP A 124 -3.83 -1.90 -4.54
C ASP A 124 -5.29 -1.58 -4.91
N LEU A 125 -5.56 -1.50 -6.20
CA LEU A 125 -6.87 -1.14 -6.77
C LEU A 125 -7.54 -2.35 -7.44
N GLU A 126 -7.04 -3.56 -7.20
CA GLU A 126 -7.67 -4.75 -7.69
C GLU A 126 -8.97 -5.01 -6.89
N TYR A 127 -10.09 -5.06 -7.60
CA TYR A 127 -11.44 -5.08 -7.04
C TYR A 127 -11.68 -6.22 -6.04
N ILE A 128 -11.33 -7.45 -6.42
CA ILE A 128 -11.55 -8.64 -5.57
C ILE A 128 -10.61 -8.62 -4.37
N THR A 129 -9.38 -8.17 -4.54
CA THR A 129 -8.43 -8.01 -3.43
C THR A 129 -8.91 -6.99 -2.40
N ILE A 130 -9.45 -5.85 -2.86
CA ILE A 130 -10.06 -4.84 -1.98
C ILE A 130 -11.23 -5.46 -1.22
N MET A 131 -12.10 -6.20 -1.91
CA MET A 131 -13.25 -6.85 -1.30
C MET A 131 -12.82 -7.87 -0.24
N LYS A 132 -11.86 -8.76 -0.56
CA LYS A 132 -11.31 -9.74 0.38
C LYS A 132 -10.71 -9.06 1.62
N ARG A 133 -9.88 -8.03 1.45
CA ARG A 133 -9.28 -7.29 2.57
C ARG A 133 -10.32 -6.62 3.46
N THR A 134 -11.34 -6.01 2.85
CA THR A 134 -12.42 -5.36 3.59
C THR A 134 -13.27 -6.36 4.37
N LEU A 135 -13.56 -7.52 3.75
CA LEU A 135 -14.29 -8.60 4.40
C LEU A 135 -13.47 -9.27 5.50
N HIS A 136 -12.18 -9.55 5.30
CA HIS A 136 -11.31 -10.08 6.36
C HIS A 136 -11.32 -9.17 7.59
N TYR A 137 -11.19 -7.85 7.38
CA TYR A 137 -11.30 -6.89 8.48
C TYR A 137 -12.66 -6.98 9.16
N SER A 138 -13.75 -7.10 8.39
CA SER A 138 -15.12 -7.17 8.92
C SER A 138 -15.32 -8.44 9.75
N LEU A 139 -14.90 -9.60 9.25
CA LEU A 139 -15.00 -10.88 9.97
C LEU A 139 -14.20 -10.89 11.27
N ALA A 140 -13.01 -10.29 11.26
CA ALA A 140 -12.14 -10.26 12.44
C ALA A 140 -12.63 -9.31 13.54
N ASN A 141 -13.27 -8.18 13.17
CA ASN A 141 -13.65 -7.13 14.14
C ASN A 141 -15.15 -7.12 14.48
N PHE A 142 -15.98 -7.83 13.72
CA PHE A 142 -17.44 -7.89 13.89
C PHE A 142 -17.95 -9.32 13.68
N PRO A 143 -17.45 -10.30 14.47
CA PRO A 143 -17.74 -11.73 14.25
C PRO A 143 -19.20 -12.10 14.44
N GLU A 144 -19.99 -11.24 15.07
CA GLU A 144 -21.43 -11.41 15.32
C GLU A 144 -22.31 -11.07 14.11
N MET A 145 -21.75 -10.36 13.12
CA MET A 145 -22.51 -9.98 11.92
C MET A 145 -22.83 -11.16 11.02
N ASN A 146 -24.00 -11.13 10.41
CA ASN A 146 -24.35 -12.07 9.34
C ASN A 146 -23.80 -11.61 7.97
N CYS A 147 -23.95 -12.42 6.93
CA CYS A 147 -23.42 -12.15 5.60
C CYS A 147 -23.92 -10.81 5.02
N ASP A 148 -25.20 -10.48 5.19
CA ASP A 148 -25.76 -9.23 4.67
C ASP A 148 -25.24 -8.01 5.41
N GLU A 149 -25.06 -8.08 6.71
CA GLU A 149 -24.45 -7.00 7.52
C GLU A 149 -22.98 -6.79 7.15
N HIS A 150 -22.20 -7.86 6.96
CA HIS A 150 -20.83 -7.77 6.44
C HIS A 150 -20.81 -7.14 5.04
N PHE A 151 -21.76 -7.48 4.17
CA PHE A 151 -21.88 -6.86 2.84
C PHE A 151 -22.13 -5.37 2.93
N GLU A 152 -23.17 -4.94 3.66
CA GLU A 152 -23.53 -3.51 3.76
C GLU A 152 -22.37 -2.68 4.30
N ARG A 153 -21.71 -3.17 5.35
CA ARG A 153 -20.52 -2.53 5.91
C ARG A 153 -19.37 -2.43 4.90
N SER A 154 -19.07 -3.54 4.23
CA SER A 154 -17.96 -3.61 3.26
C SER A 154 -18.23 -2.73 2.04
N PHE A 155 -19.45 -2.79 1.51
CA PHE A 155 -19.88 -1.98 0.36
C PHE A 155 -19.82 -0.48 0.69
N SER A 156 -20.36 -0.07 1.85
CA SER A 156 -20.31 1.34 2.28
C SER A 156 -18.87 1.84 2.39
N HIS A 157 -17.98 1.06 3.02
CA HIS A 157 -16.57 1.41 3.12
C HIS A 157 -15.88 1.51 1.75
N MET A 158 -16.13 0.55 0.85
CA MET A 158 -15.56 0.58 -0.50
C MET A 158 -16.07 1.79 -1.28
N LYS A 159 -17.37 2.10 -1.20
CA LYS A 159 -17.97 3.25 -1.88
C LYS A 159 -17.47 4.59 -1.35
N GLU A 160 -17.37 4.74 -0.03
CA GLU A 160 -16.83 5.94 0.61
C GLU A 160 -15.36 6.19 0.23
N LYS A 161 -14.57 5.14 0.12
CA LYS A 161 -13.14 5.26 -0.16
C LYS A 161 -12.84 5.37 -1.65
N TYR A 162 -13.41 4.51 -2.49
CA TYR A 162 -13.05 4.34 -3.89
C TYR A 162 -14.13 4.79 -4.88
N GLY A 163 -15.38 4.94 -4.46
CA GLY A 163 -16.48 5.35 -5.32
C GLY A 163 -16.29 6.74 -5.93
N ILE A 164 -17.19 7.13 -6.82
CA ILE A 164 -17.18 8.47 -7.42
C ILE A 164 -17.27 9.52 -6.29
N GLY A 165 -16.28 10.41 -6.22
CA GLY A 165 -16.17 11.39 -5.14
C GLY A 165 -15.57 10.84 -3.83
N GLY A 166 -15.12 9.60 -3.80
CA GLY A 166 -14.46 8.98 -2.64
C GLY A 166 -13.18 9.70 -2.22
N TYR A 167 -12.74 9.44 -0.98
CA TYR A 167 -11.60 10.16 -0.41
C TYR A 167 -10.23 9.66 -0.91
N MET A 168 -10.16 8.47 -1.52
CA MET A 168 -8.92 7.97 -2.10
C MET A 168 -8.60 8.74 -3.38
N LYS A 169 -7.37 9.25 -3.46
CA LYS A 169 -6.89 10.00 -4.62
C LYS A 169 -5.58 9.42 -5.12
N LEU A 170 -5.42 9.43 -6.43
CA LEU A 170 -4.14 9.11 -7.08
C LEU A 170 -3.21 10.32 -6.97
N CYS A 171 -1.97 10.08 -6.57
CA CYS A 171 -0.93 11.12 -6.46
C CYS A 171 -0.24 11.37 -7.80
N LEU A 172 -0.08 10.30 -8.58
CA LEU A 172 0.44 10.30 -9.94
C LEU A 172 -0.63 9.61 -10.79
N GLN A 173 -1.06 10.23 -11.85
CA GLN A 173 -2.12 9.69 -12.70
C GLN A 173 -1.55 8.63 -13.66
N THR A 174 -0.99 7.55 -13.11
CA THR A 174 -0.51 6.43 -13.92
C THR A 174 -1.69 5.78 -14.64
N LYS A 175 -1.50 5.42 -15.92
CA LYS A 175 -2.55 4.78 -16.71
C LYS A 175 -3.14 3.55 -16.04
N LYS A 176 -2.27 2.68 -15.48
CA LYS A 176 -2.67 1.48 -14.76
C LYS A 176 -3.64 1.78 -13.61
N ASN A 177 -3.30 2.75 -12.75
CA ASN A 177 -4.11 3.05 -11.58
C ASN A 177 -5.38 3.83 -11.95
N GLN A 178 -5.34 4.68 -12.99
CA GLN A 178 -6.54 5.32 -13.52
C GLN A 178 -7.55 4.32 -14.05
N GLU A 179 -7.10 3.35 -14.87
CA GLU A 179 -7.96 2.30 -15.42
C GLU A 179 -8.53 1.40 -14.31
N ALA A 180 -7.70 1.01 -13.34
CA ALA A 180 -8.14 0.19 -12.21
C ALA A 180 -9.15 0.93 -11.32
N LEU A 181 -8.92 2.21 -11.04
CA LEU A 181 -9.86 3.03 -10.27
C LEU A 181 -11.18 3.25 -11.02
N ALA A 182 -11.14 3.52 -12.33
CA ALA A 182 -12.33 3.67 -13.15
C ALA A 182 -13.17 2.40 -13.18
N PHE A 183 -12.54 1.24 -13.35
CA PHE A 183 -13.21 -0.06 -13.28
C PHE A 183 -13.87 -0.30 -11.91
N LEU A 184 -13.13 0.01 -10.83
CA LEU A 184 -13.65 -0.13 -9.46
C LEU A 184 -14.85 0.79 -9.22
N GLN A 185 -14.80 2.03 -9.70
CA GLN A 185 -15.90 2.99 -9.61
C GLN A 185 -17.13 2.50 -10.37
N GLU A 186 -16.97 2.01 -11.60
CA GLU A 186 -18.07 1.45 -12.39
C GLU A 186 -18.71 0.25 -11.66
N LYS A 187 -17.93 -0.67 -11.13
CA LYS A 187 -18.43 -1.81 -10.33
C LYS A 187 -19.26 -1.33 -9.13
N LEU A 188 -18.77 -0.33 -8.39
CA LEU A 188 -19.44 0.18 -7.18
C LEU A 188 -20.74 0.96 -7.44
N GLU A 189 -21.04 1.33 -8.68
CA GLU A 189 -22.35 1.91 -9.04
C GLU A 189 -23.46 0.83 -9.14
N ASN A 190 -23.10 -0.44 -9.30
CA ASN A 190 -24.06 -1.54 -9.36
C ASN A 190 -24.02 -2.42 -8.09
N LYS A 191 -24.78 -2.01 -7.06
CA LYS A 191 -24.81 -2.70 -5.77
C LYS A 191 -25.16 -4.19 -5.88
N ASN A 192 -26.01 -4.58 -6.84
CA ASN A 192 -26.43 -5.98 -6.99
C ASN A 192 -25.25 -6.85 -7.50
N VAL A 193 -24.51 -6.37 -8.50
CA VAL A 193 -23.31 -7.06 -9.00
C VAL A 193 -22.28 -7.21 -7.90
N VAL A 194 -22.04 -6.13 -7.13
CA VAL A 194 -21.09 -6.19 -5.98
C VAL A 194 -21.57 -7.19 -4.93
N ARG A 195 -22.88 -7.34 -4.71
CA ARG A 195 -23.44 -8.31 -3.76
C ARG A 195 -23.21 -9.74 -4.22
N GLU A 196 -23.40 -10.03 -5.50
CA GLU A 196 -23.14 -11.37 -6.07
C GLU A 196 -21.66 -11.73 -5.94
N ASP A 197 -20.75 -10.83 -6.35
CA ASP A 197 -19.30 -11.02 -6.21
C ASP A 197 -18.91 -11.21 -4.72
N PHE A 198 -19.51 -10.43 -3.82
CA PHE A 198 -19.25 -10.51 -2.38
C PHE A 198 -19.69 -11.86 -1.79
N GLN A 199 -20.83 -12.38 -2.18
CA GLN A 199 -21.31 -13.69 -1.71
C GLN A 199 -20.32 -14.81 -2.07
N GLY A 200 -19.74 -14.76 -3.27
CA GLY A 200 -18.69 -15.69 -3.68
C GLY A 200 -17.44 -15.58 -2.79
N VAL A 201 -16.97 -14.35 -2.54
CA VAL A 201 -15.82 -14.09 -1.67
C VAL A 201 -16.12 -14.48 -0.21
N PHE A 202 -17.33 -14.21 0.28
CA PHE A 202 -17.75 -14.60 1.63
C PHE A 202 -17.74 -16.11 1.81
N ALA A 203 -18.29 -16.86 0.85
CA ALA A 203 -18.28 -18.30 0.87
C ALA A 203 -16.85 -18.87 0.86
N GLU A 204 -15.95 -18.31 0.02
CA GLU A 204 -14.53 -18.71 -0.04
C GLU A 204 -13.83 -18.50 1.31
N LEU A 205 -14.03 -17.36 1.96
CA LEU A 205 -13.33 -17.00 3.18
C LEU A 205 -13.91 -17.64 4.46
N THR A 206 -15.15 -18.12 4.40
CA THR A 206 -15.83 -18.79 5.53
C THR A 206 -15.93 -20.30 5.36
N ALA A 207 -15.54 -20.86 4.22
CA ALA A 207 -15.41 -22.30 4.03
C ALA A 207 -14.34 -22.85 5.00
N LYS A 208 -14.78 -23.76 5.88
CA LYS A 208 -13.92 -24.46 6.86
C LYS A 208 -13.17 -25.61 6.21
#